data_0d8acdf3107b6c83c3391f417d36b433
#
_entry.id   0d8acdf3107b6c83c3391f417d36b433
#
_cell.length_a   1.000
_cell.length_b   1.000
_cell.length_c   1.000
_cell.angle_alpha   90.00
_cell.angle_beta   90.00
_cell.angle_gamma   90.00
#
_symmetry.space_group_name_H-M   'P 1'
#
loop_
_entity.id
_entity.type
_entity.pdbx_description
1 polymer ?
#
loop_
_entity_poly.entity_id
_entity_poly.type
_entity_poly.pdbx_seq_one_letter_code
_entity_poly.pdbx_strand_id
1 'polypeptide(L)'
;MRVLVLVILTLFLSCNNSTKKLPILSYKIDASGAKNYYKINYEGFTNQLGEPFKMKAKNIYISNFFFTRCPSICPPMRTELISIAEEFLEDKNVMFISHTIDPKHDSIPILKAYSEATGIPDSKWQFIKASEEKTKLQAETYMTNFKPNEDGSDFYHSSFVALVDQEQYIRGFYNVLIKEEVARLKRDIQTLL
;
A
#
# COMPACT_ATOMS: atom_id res chain seq x y z
N MET A 1 29.76 -43.79 48.34
CA MET A 1 28.90 -42.63 48.13
C MET A 1 29.28 -42.01 46.79
N ARG A 2 28.55 -42.31 45.72
CA ARG A 2 28.80 -41.73 44.38
C ARG A 2 27.83 -40.57 44.21
N VAL A 3 28.35 -39.36 44.22
CA VAL A 3 27.57 -38.13 43.93
C VAL A 3 27.41 -38.03 42.42
N LEU A 4 26.17 -38.24 41.95
CA LEU A 4 25.79 -38.08 40.54
C LEU A 4 25.53 -36.58 40.31
N VAL A 5 26.48 -35.88 39.71
CA VAL A 5 26.31 -34.49 39.29
C VAL A 5 25.48 -34.49 37.99
N LEU A 6 24.21 -34.18 38.14
CA LEU A 6 23.29 -33.98 36.99
C LEU A 6 23.57 -32.59 36.43
N VAL A 7 24.36 -32.53 35.33
CA VAL A 7 24.56 -31.31 34.57
C VAL A 7 23.29 -31.14 33.72
N ILE A 8 22.38 -30.29 34.17
CA ILE A 8 21.22 -29.83 33.36
C ILE A 8 21.76 -28.86 32.33
N LEU A 9 21.99 -29.39 31.12
CA LEU A 9 22.32 -28.59 29.95
C LEU A 9 21.03 -27.90 29.50
N THR A 10 20.76 -26.71 30.03
CA THR A 10 19.70 -25.84 29.53
C THR A 10 20.09 -25.36 28.14
N LEU A 11 19.60 -26.04 27.11
CA LEU A 11 19.61 -25.57 25.75
C LEU A 11 18.73 -24.30 25.70
N PHE A 12 19.36 -23.14 25.81
CA PHE A 12 18.78 -21.88 25.37
C PHE A 12 18.56 -22.00 23.87
N LEU A 13 17.38 -22.46 23.47
CA LEU A 13 16.86 -22.24 22.14
C LEU A 13 16.65 -20.72 22.00
N SER A 14 17.74 -20.00 21.74
CA SER A 14 17.69 -18.64 21.27
C SER A 14 16.99 -18.69 19.91
N CYS A 15 15.66 -18.52 19.92
CA CYS A 15 14.96 -18.10 18.72
C CYS A 15 15.58 -16.78 18.29
N ASN A 16 16.54 -16.86 17.39
CA ASN A 16 17.08 -15.71 16.71
C ASN A 16 15.94 -15.19 15.81
N ASN A 17 15.03 -14.40 16.40
CA ASN A 17 14.07 -13.58 15.68
C ASN A 17 14.88 -12.49 14.96
N SER A 18 15.66 -12.90 13.95
CA SER A 18 16.14 -11.94 12.97
C SER A 18 14.90 -11.40 12.29
N THR A 19 14.46 -10.20 12.66
CA THR A 19 13.42 -9.46 11.96
C THR A 19 13.88 -9.37 10.51
N LYS A 20 13.34 -10.25 9.69
CA LYS A 20 13.74 -10.38 8.28
C LYS A 20 13.34 -9.08 7.61
N LYS A 21 14.32 -8.21 7.38
CA LYS A 21 14.09 -6.90 6.77
C LYS A 21 13.41 -7.12 5.40
N LEU A 22 12.26 -6.49 5.20
CA LEU A 22 11.54 -6.61 3.93
C LEU A 22 12.42 -6.09 2.78
N PRO A 23 12.41 -6.76 1.61
CA PRO A 23 13.20 -6.32 0.46
C PRO A 23 12.70 -4.97 -0.07
N ILE A 24 13.60 -4.20 -0.71
CA ILE A 24 13.19 -3.05 -1.53
C ILE A 24 12.84 -3.57 -2.91
N LEU A 25 11.61 -3.32 -3.36
CA LEU A 25 11.10 -3.75 -4.67
C LEU A 25 11.09 -2.62 -5.71
N SER A 26 11.12 -1.34 -5.28
CA SER A 26 11.18 -0.18 -6.18
C SER A 26 12.59 0.03 -6.73
N TYR A 27 12.96 -0.76 -7.75
CA TYR A 27 14.24 -0.63 -8.46
C TYR A 27 14.07 -0.86 -9.96
N LYS A 28 15.03 -0.34 -10.73
CA LYS A 28 15.21 -0.64 -12.16
C LYS A 28 16.56 -1.32 -12.33
N ILE A 29 16.66 -2.26 -13.26
CA ILE A 29 17.93 -2.90 -13.62
C ILE A 29 18.52 -2.08 -14.79
N ASP A 30 19.74 -1.62 -14.64
CA ASP A 30 20.46 -0.91 -15.71
C ASP A 30 21.14 -1.87 -16.70
N ALA A 31 21.79 -1.31 -17.72
CA ALA A 31 22.48 -2.09 -18.75
C ALA A 31 23.63 -2.96 -18.21
N SER A 32 24.15 -2.65 -17.01
CA SER A 32 25.20 -3.43 -16.35
C SER A 32 24.65 -4.56 -15.47
N GLY A 33 23.31 -4.64 -15.29
CA GLY A 33 22.66 -5.57 -14.40
C GLY A 33 22.56 -5.07 -12.94
N ALA A 34 22.99 -3.85 -12.66
CA ALA A 34 22.90 -3.26 -11.33
C ALA A 34 21.49 -2.74 -11.00
N LYS A 35 21.11 -2.83 -9.71
CA LYS A 35 19.83 -2.32 -9.22
C LYS A 35 19.93 -0.84 -8.88
N ASN A 36 19.16 -0.02 -9.55
CA ASN A 36 18.97 1.40 -9.26
C ASN A 36 17.64 1.59 -8.53
N TYR A 37 17.70 1.82 -7.23
CA TYR A 37 16.51 2.00 -6.38
C TYR A 37 15.91 3.39 -6.57
N TYR A 38 14.58 3.48 -6.57
CA TYR A 38 13.85 4.74 -6.66
C TYR A 38 12.80 4.86 -5.56
N LYS A 39 12.53 6.10 -5.16
CA LYS A 39 11.53 6.45 -4.16
C LYS A 39 10.22 6.84 -4.83
N ILE A 40 9.12 6.54 -4.16
CA ILE A 40 7.80 6.99 -4.58
C ILE A 40 7.66 8.49 -4.28
N ASN A 41 7.17 9.25 -5.26
CA ASN A 41 6.94 10.69 -5.14
C ASN A 41 5.50 11.02 -5.54
N TYR A 42 4.92 12.02 -4.89
CA TYR A 42 3.53 12.46 -5.09
C TYR A 42 3.43 13.93 -5.49
N GLU A 43 4.48 14.51 -6.03
CA GLU A 43 4.45 15.89 -6.50
C GLU A 43 3.35 16.10 -7.56
N GLY A 44 2.48 17.10 -7.30
CA GLY A 44 1.38 17.45 -8.20
C GLY A 44 0.13 16.56 -8.07
N PHE A 45 0.05 15.73 -7.01
CA PHE A 45 -1.19 15.08 -6.61
C PHE A 45 -1.97 15.96 -5.63
N THR A 46 -3.29 15.89 -5.71
CA THR A 46 -4.25 16.60 -4.84
C THR A 46 -5.14 15.58 -4.16
N ASN A 47 -5.43 15.75 -2.87
CA ASN A 47 -6.29 14.87 -2.10
C ASN A 47 -7.78 15.20 -2.29
N GLN A 48 -8.67 14.41 -1.69
CA GLN A 48 -10.13 14.60 -1.73
C GLN A 48 -10.63 15.90 -1.07
N LEU A 49 -9.76 16.62 -0.35
CA LEU A 49 -10.07 17.95 0.22
C LEU A 49 -9.66 19.10 -0.70
N GLY A 50 -9.05 18.80 -1.85
CA GLY A 50 -8.52 19.79 -2.78
C GLY A 50 -7.14 20.34 -2.37
N GLU A 51 -6.46 19.71 -1.42
CA GLU A 51 -5.15 20.11 -0.93
C GLU A 51 -4.02 19.34 -1.62
N PRO A 52 -2.84 19.95 -1.81
CA PRO A 52 -1.67 19.22 -2.29
C PRO A 52 -1.33 18.02 -1.39
N PHE A 53 -1.29 16.83 -1.95
CA PHE A 53 -0.90 15.65 -1.19
C PHE A 53 0.61 15.63 -0.95
N LYS A 54 1.02 15.34 0.28
CA LYS A 54 2.42 15.18 0.67
C LYS A 54 2.56 13.98 1.60
N MET A 55 3.52 13.11 1.31
CA MET A 55 3.90 12.05 2.24
C MET A 55 4.45 12.65 3.53
N LYS A 56 4.03 12.11 4.66
CA LYS A 56 4.56 12.47 5.97
C LYS A 56 5.77 11.60 6.29
N ALA A 57 6.82 12.20 6.81
CA ALA A 57 7.97 11.46 7.31
C ALA A 57 7.53 10.45 8.40
N LYS A 58 8.19 9.30 8.45
CA LYS A 58 7.91 8.19 9.39
C LYS A 58 6.60 7.44 9.15
N ASN A 59 5.81 7.78 8.14
CA ASN A 59 4.61 7.03 7.84
C ASN A 59 4.89 5.87 6.87
N ILE A 60 4.14 4.80 7.07
CA ILE A 60 4.00 3.65 6.19
C ILE A 60 2.72 3.86 5.39
N TYR A 61 2.73 3.48 4.11
CA TYR A 61 1.59 3.68 3.24
C TYR A 61 1.14 2.38 2.58
N ILE A 62 -0.15 2.10 2.66
CA ILE A 62 -0.83 1.08 1.86
C ILE A 62 -1.46 1.81 0.67
N SER A 63 -0.98 1.50 -0.53
CA SER A 63 -1.30 2.25 -1.73
C SER A 63 -1.96 1.37 -2.78
N ASN A 64 -3.05 1.85 -3.39
CA ASN A 64 -3.74 1.17 -4.49
C ASN A 64 -4.21 2.15 -5.57
N PHE A 65 -4.64 1.58 -6.70
CA PHE A 65 -5.29 2.29 -7.79
C PHE A 65 -6.75 1.87 -7.87
N PHE A 66 -7.66 2.83 -8.13
CA PHE A 66 -9.11 2.62 -8.17
C PHE A 66 -9.79 3.63 -9.08
N PHE A 67 -11.08 3.51 -9.27
CA PHE A 67 -11.96 4.57 -9.76
C PHE A 67 -13.35 4.43 -9.16
N THR A 68 -14.06 5.56 -8.97
CA THR A 68 -15.27 5.59 -8.13
C THR A 68 -16.44 4.81 -8.70
N ARG A 69 -16.52 4.65 -10.03
CA ARG A 69 -17.59 3.95 -10.76
C ARG A 69 -17.24 2.51 -11.16
N CYS A 70 -16.16 1.93 -10.62
CA CYS A 70 -15.78 0.55 -10.89
C CYS A 70 -16.87 -0.43 -10.43
N PRO A 71 -17.45 -1.23 -11.35
CA PRO A 71 -18.55 -2.12 -10.98
C PRO A 71 -18.08 -3.49 -10.48
N SER A 72 -16.79 -3.82 -10.65
CA SER A 72 -16.30 -5.19 -10.52
C SER A 72 -15.42 -5.40 -9.30
N ILE A 73 -14.14 -5.06 -9.41
CA ILE A 73 -13.11 -5.42 -8.42
C ILE A 73 -12.99 -4.43 -7.26
N CYS A 74 -13.29 -3.13 -7.48
CA CYS A 74 -13.13 -2.10 -6.44
C CYS A 74 -14.05 -2.30 -5.22
N PRO A 75 -15.33 -2.69 -5.35
CA PRO A 75 -16.18 -2.90 -4.17
C PRO A 75 -15.63 -3.92 -3.18
N PRO A 76 -15.27 -5.17 -3.55
CA PRO A 76 -14.67 -6.12 -2.62
C PRO A 76 -13.31 -5.65 -2.10
N MET A 77 -12.45 -5.04 -2.93
CA MET A 77 -11.19 -4.46 -2.45
C MET A 77 -11.42 -3.37 -1.39
N ARG A 78 -12.38 -2.48 -1.62
CA ARG A 78 -12.73 -1.42 -0.68
C ARG A 78 -13.15 -1.98 0.67
N THR A 79 -13.99 -3.03 0.68
CA THR A 79 -14.42 -3.70 1.92
C THR A 79 -13.23 -4.23 2.72
N GLU A 80 -12.30 -4.93 2.07
CA GLU A 80 -11.08 -5.43 2.72
C GLU A 80 -10.18 -4.30 3.20
N LEU A 81 -10.01 -3.25 2.40
CA LEU A 81 -9.19 -2.09 2.79
C LEU A 81 -9.79 -1.33 3.98
N ILE A 82 -11.11 -1.21 4.08
CA ILE A 82 -11.79 -0.65 5.26
C ILE A 82 -11.46 -1.49 6.49
N SER A 83 -11.62 -2.82 6.42
CA SER A 83 -11.31 -3.73 7.53
C SER A 83 -9.85 -3.61 7.99
N ILE A 84 -8.91 -3.50 7.04
CA ILE A 84 -7.49 -3.31 7.38
C ILE A 84 -7.28 -1.91 8.00
N ALA A 85 -7.90 -0.87 7.46
CA ALA A 85 -7.77 0.49 7.99
C ALA A 85 -8.33 0.65 9.41
N GLU A 86 -9.42 -0.04 9.72
CA GLU A 86 -10.01 -0.11 11.07
C GLU A 86 -9.05 -0.80 12.06
N GLU A 87 -8.41 -1.90 11.67
CA GLU A 87 -7.44 -2.60 12.52
C GLU A 87 -6.24 -1.73 12.90
N PHE A 88 -5.77 -0.88 11.97
CA PHE A 88 -4.65 0.04 12.19
C PHE A 88 -5.10 1.48 12.50
N LEU A 89 -6.34 1.69 12.93
CA LEU A 89 -6.90 3.04 13.09
C LEU A 89 -6.09 3.90 14.08
N GLU A 90 -5.66 3.32 15.19
CA GLU A 90 -4.89 3.98 16.24
C GLU A 90 -3.39 4.15 15.90
N ASP A 91 -2.89 3.43 14.91
CA ASP A 91 -1.49 3.50 14.48
C ASP A 91 -1.26 4.76 13.62
N LYS A 92 -0.87 5.86 14.24
CA LYS A 92 -0.71 7.17 13.58
C LYS A 92 0.25 7.18 12.40
N ASN A 93 1.15 6.20 12.35
CA ASN A 93 2.15 6.08 11.29
C ASN A 93 1.70 5.18 10.12
N VAL A 94 0.53 4.55 10.18
CA VAL A 94 -0.04 3.76 9.08
C VAL A 94 -1.07 4.60 8.35
N MET A 95 -0.91 4.76 7.04
CA MET A 95 -1.77 5.57 6.18
C MET A 95 -2.19 4.78 4.93
N PHE A 96 -3.36 5.09 4.41
CA PHE A 96 -3.86 4.55 3.16
C PHE A 96 -3.90 5.63 2.09
N ILE A 97 -3.55 5.26 0.85
CA ILE A 97 -3.60 6.14 -0.31
C ILE A 97 -4.26 5.40 -1.46
N SER A 98 -5.33 5.96 -2.00
CA SER A 98 -5.98 5.46 -3.21
C SER A 98 -5.86 6.46 -4.35
N HIS A 99 -5.25 6.03 -5.46
CA HIS A 99 -5.05 6.86 -6.65
C HIS A 99 -6.21 6.62 -7.60
N THR A 100 -6.96 7.66 -7.96
CA THR A 100 -7.92 7.46 -9.04
C THR A 100 -7.22 7.33 -10.39
N ILE A 101 -7.66 6.36 -11.17
CA ILE A 101 -7.23 6.15 -12.57
C ILE A 101 -8.18 6.81 -13.58
N ASP A 102 -9.28 7.41 -13.12
CA ASP A 102 -10.26 8.15 -13.92
C ASP A 102 -10.37 9.61 -13.46
N PRO A 103 -9.29 10.40 -13.52
CA PRO A 103 -9.29 11.76 -12.97
C PRO A 103 -10.22 12.72 -13.70
N LYS A 104 -10.71 12.37 -14.90
CA LYS A 104 -11.70 13.18 -15.62
C LYS A 104 -13.08 13.09 -14.99
N HIS A 105 -13.48 11.89 -14.56
CA HIS A 105 -14.73 11.65 -13.87
C HIS A 105 -14.61 11.95 -12.36
N ASP A 106 -13.60 11.45 -11.72
CA ASP A 106 -13.39 11.54 -10.28
C ASP A 106 -12.92 12.94 -9.87
N SER A 107 -13.88 13.87 -9.83
CA SER A 107 -13.65 15.24 -9.32
C SER A 107 -13.42 15.24 -7.80
N ILE A 108 -12.91 16.33 -7.24
CA ILE A 108 -12.70 16.47 -5.78
C ILE A 108 -14.00 16.20 -5.00
N PRO A 109 -15.18 16.75 -5.34
CA PRO A 109 -16.43 16.41 -4.64
C PRO A 109 -16.80 14.92 -4.72
N ILE A 110 -16.55 14.25 -5.86
CA ILE A 110 -16.82 12.82 -6.01
C ILE A 110 -15.87 12.01 -5.14
N LEU A 111 -14.58 12.32 -5.14
CA LEU A 111 -13.58 11.66 -4.27
C LEU A 111 -13.90 11.88 -2.79
N LYS A 112 -14.34 13.07 -2.41
CA LYS A 112 -14.77 13.37 -1.05
C LYS A 112 -15.96 12.51 -0.62
N ALA A 113 -17.02 12.46 -1.40
CA ALA A 113 -18.17 11.61 -1.13
C ALA A 113 -17.79 10.12 -1.06
N TYR A 114 -16.87 9.66 -1.93
CA TYR A 114 -16.36 8.30 -1.91
C TYR A 114 -15.54 8.00 -0.63
N SER A 115 -14.72 8.96 -0.18
CA SER A 115 -13.97 8.88 1.08
C SER A 115 -14.92 8.79 2.28
N GLU A 116 -15.87 9.72 2.38
CA GLU A 116 -16.88 9.75 3.47
C GLU A 116 -17.66 8.44 3.57
N ALA A 117 -17.99 7.83 2.43
CA ALA A 117 -18.68 6.54 2.38
C ALA A 117 -17.83 5.35 2.85
N THR A 118 -16.53 5.50 3.14
CA THR A 118 -15.72 4.47 3.81
C THR A 118 -15.90 4.45 5.32
N GLY A 119 -16.31 5.56 5.94
CA GLY A 119 -16.33 5.74 7.38
C GLY A 119 -14.94 5.93 8.00
N ILE A 120 -13.87 5.91 7.21
CA ILE A 120 -12.49 6.05 7.68
C ILE A 120 -12.06 7.53 7.62
N PRO A 121 -11.47 8.10 8.68
CA PRO A 121 -11.07 9.51 8.68
C PRO A 121 -10.05 9.85 7.58
N ASP A 122 -10.13 11.07 7.01
CA ASP A 122 -9.19 11.59 6.02
C ASP A 122 -7.73 11.60 6.53
N SER A 123 -7.53 11.70 7.85
CA SER A 123 -6.21 11.60 8.47
C SER A 123 -5.59 10.20 8.36
N LYS A 124 -6.38 9.18 8.04
CA LYS A 124 -5.99 7.77 7.91
C LYS A 124 -5.99 7.32 6.46
N TRP A 125 -6.98 7.73 5.64
CA TRP A 125 -7.11 7.31 4.26
C TRP A 125 -7.32 8.50 3.34
N GLN A 126 -6.42 8.67 2.37
CA GLN A 126 -6.52 9.75 1.39
C GLN A 126 -6.76 9.21 -0.02
N PHE A 127 -7.71 9.84 -0.70
CA PHE A 127 -8.06 9.59 -2.09
C PHE A 127 -7.48 10.70 -2.94
N ILE A 128 -6.56 10.37 -3.80
CA ILE A 128 -5.78 11.38 -4.52
C ILE A 128 -5.97 11.30 -6.03
N LYS A 129 -5.82 12.45 -6.67
CA LYS A 129 -5.86 12.61 -8.12
C LYS A 129 -4.74 13.49 -8.64
N ALA A 130 -4.40 13.30 -9.89
CA ALA A 130 -3.53 14.17 -10.68
C ALA A 130 -4.04 14.23 -12.11
N SER A 131 -3.26 14.78 -13.05
CA SER A 131 -3.54 14.64 -14.48
C SER A 131 -3.45 13.16 -14.90
N GLU A 132 -4.12 12.81 -15.99
CA GLU A 132 -4.09 11.46 -16.55
C GLU A 132 -2.67 10.97 -16.85
N GLU A 133 -1.83 11.86 -17.40
CA GLU A 133 -0.42 11.58 -17.65
C GLU A 133 0.35 11.25 -16.36
N LYS A 134 0.22 12.09 -15.32
CA LYS A 134 0.87 11.85 -14.03
C LYS A 134 0.37 10.57 -13.37
N THR A 135 -0.92 10.26 -13.49
CA THR A 135 -1.47 9.03 -12.94
C THR A 135 -0.88 7.80 -13.63
N LYS A 136 -0.69 7.83 -14.95
CA LYS A 136 -0.02 6.75 -15.70
C LYS A 136 1.44 6.59 -15.26
N LEU A 137 2.19 7.68 -15.19
CA LEU A 137 3.57 7.64 -14.70
C LEU A 137 3.66 7.11 -13.26
N GLN A 138 2.70 7.48 -12.41
CA GLN A 138 2.65 6.96 -11.04
C GLN A 138 2.38 5.44 -11.04
N ALA A 139 1.47 4.95 -11.87
CA ALA A 139 1.21 3.52 -11.98
C ALA A 139 2.46 2.75 -12.41
N GLU A 140 3.24 3.28 -13.34
CA GLU A 140 4.53 2.69 -13.76
C GLU A 140 5.54 2.62 -12.61
N THR A 141 5.60 3.66 -11.74
CA THR A 141 6.48 3.61 -10.55
C THR A 141 6.03 2.57 -9.53
N TYR A 142 4.75 2.22 -9.53
CA TYR A 142 4.18 1.12 -8.75
C TYR A 142 4.19 -0.23 -9.48
N MET A 143 4.91 -0.33 -10.60
CA MET A 143 5.02 -1.55 -11.43
C MET A 143 3.64 -2.11 -11.81
N THR A 144 2.65 -1.24 -11.99
CA THR A 144 1.31 -1.58 -12.45
C THR A 144 0.93 -0.73 -13.65
N ASN A 145 -0.13 -1.10 -14.31
CA ASN A 145 -0.72 -0.33 -15.38
C ASN A 145 -2.24 -0.42 -15.32
N PHE A 146 -2.89 0.44 -16.03
CA PHE A 146 -4.33 0.41 -16.27
C PHE A 146 -4.61 0.88 -17.70
N LYS A 147 -5.68 0.38 -18.27
CA LYS A 147 -6.20 0.83 -19.57
C LYS A 147 -7.72 0.75 -19.57
N PRO A 148 -8.41 1.67 -20.25
CA PRO A 148 -9.84 1.53 -20.43
C PRO A 148 -10.15 0.26 -21.23
N ASN A 149 -11.32 -0.32 -21.00
CA ASN A 149 -11.91 -1.33 -21.85
C ASN A 149 -12.21 -0.72 -23.23
N GLU A 150 -12.45 -1.56 -24.23
CA GLU A 150 -12.73 -1.11 -25.61
C GLU A 150 -13.95 -0.18 -25.72
N ASP A 151 -14.97 -0.41 -24.89
CA ASP A 151 -16.19 0.41 -24.81
C ASP A 151 -16.08 1.60 -23.82
N GLY A 152 -14.95 1.74 -23.12
CA GLY A 152 -14.74 2.80 -22.13
C GLY A 152 -15.60 2.70 -20.86
N SER A 153 -16.33 1.60 -20.66
CA SER A 153 -17.24 1.41 -19.52
C SER A 153 -16.51 1.08 -18.23
N ASP A 154 -15.33 0.48 -18.33
CA ASP A 154 -14.52 0.01 -17.21
C ASP A 154 -13.02 0.16 -17.53
N PHE A 155 -12.17 -0.08 -16.52
CA PHE A 155 -10.71 -0.12 -16.69
C PHE A 155 -10.18 -1.48 -16.24
N TYR A 156 -9.29 -2.05 -17.03
CA TYR A 156 -8.48 -3.15 -16.55
C TYR A 156 -7.45 -2.61 -15.55
N HIS A 157 -7.55 -3.03 -14.30
CA HIS A 157 -6.61 -2.68 -13.23
C HIS A 157 -6.42 -3.84 -12.24
N SER A 158 -5.44 -3.71 -11.38
CA SER A 158 -4.99 -4.77 -10.48
C SER A 158 -5.72 -4.77 -9.13
N SER A 159 -5.92 -5.95 -8.52
CA SER A 159 -6.38 -6.14 -7.14
C SER A 159 -5.26 -6.00 -6.09
N PHE A 160 -4.07 -5.63 -6.52
CA PHE A 160 -2.92 -5.51 -5.63
C PHE A 160 -2.85 -4.14 -4.96
N VAL A 161 -2.40 -4.16 -3.70
CA VAL A 161 -1.92 -2.98 -3.00
C VAL A 161 -0.41 -3.06 -2.83
N ALA A 162 0.25 -1.91 -2.76
CA ALA A 162 1.66 -1.80 -2.45
C ALA A 162 1.85 -1.31 -1.01
N LEU A 163 2.80 -1.90 -0.29
CA LEU A 163 3.27 -1.42 1.00
C LEU A 163 4.52 -0.58 0.79
N VAL A 164 4.45 0.69 1.19
CA VAL A 164 5.54 1.67 1.06
C VAL A 164 6.03 2.06 2.45
N ASP A 165 7.34 2.01 2.67
CA ASP A 165 7.95 2.30 3.96
C ASP A 165 8.16 3.80 4.22
N GLN A 166 8.71 4.12 5.40
CA GLN A 166 9.01 5.47 5.86
C GLN A 166 10.06 6.18 4.98
N GLU A 167 10.88 5.42 4.25
CA GLU A 167 11.89 5.92 3.32
C GLU A 167 11.36 6.06 1.89
N GLN A 168 10.04 5.77 1.67
CA GLN A 168 9.34 5.85 0.39
C GLN A 168 9.72 4.74 -0.60
N TYR A 169 10.21 3.58 -0.12
CA TYR A 169 10.45 2.42 -0.96
C TYR A 169 9.30 1.41 -0.88
N ILE A 170 8.97 0.79 -2.01
CA ILE A 170 8.00 -0.31 -2.04
C ILE A 170 8.65 -1.54 -1.42
N ARG A 171 7.97 -2.14 -0.44
CA ARG A 171 8.43 -3.31 0.32
C ARG A 171 7.65 -4.58 0.01
N GLY A 172 6.48 -4.47 -0.57
CA GLY A 172 5.65 -5.62 -0.93
C GLY A 172 4.46 -5.25 -1.80
N PHE A 173 3.93 -6.27 -2.48
CA PHE A 173 2.65 -6.22 -3.18
C PHE A 173 1.77 -7.35 -2.64
N TYR A 174 0.48 -7.07 -2.47
CA TYR A 174 -0.46 -7.98 -1.83
C TYR A 174 -1.81 -7.93 -2.54
N ASN A 175 -2.30 -9.08 -2.94
CA ASN A 175 -3.67 -9.19 -3.45
C ASN A 175 -4.65 -9.17 -2.27
N VAL A 176 -5.37 -8.08 -2.06
CA VAL A 176 -6.30 -7.92 -0.92
C VAL A 176 -7.55 -8.77 -1.03
N LEU A 177 -7.77 -9.46 -2.14
CA LEU A 177 -8.87 -10.42 -2.30
C LEU A 177 -8.47 -11.85 -1.88
N ILE A 178 -7.21 -12.06 -1.44
CA ILE A 178 -6.68 -13.34 -0.99
C ILE A 178 -6.36 -13.23 0.51
N LYS A 179 -7.04 -14.02 1.35
CA LYS A 179 -6.92 -13.94 2.82
C LYS A 179 -5.49 -14.12 3.33
N GLU A 180 -4.73 -15.02 2.73
CA GLU A 180 -3.33 -15.28 3.09
C GLU A 180 -2.43 -14.08 2.79
N GLU A 181 -2.70 -13.37 1.68
CA GLU A 181 -2.00 -12.15 1.31
C GLU A 181 -2.36 -10.97 2.21
N VAL A 182 -3.63 -10.84 2.62
CA VAL A 182 -4.07 -9.87 3.62
C VAL A 182 -3.37 -10.12 4.96
N ALA A 183 -3.31 -11.38 5.41
CA ALA A 183 -2.60 -11.74 6.64
C ALA A 183 -1.08 -11.44 6.52
N ARG A 184 -0.49 -11.63 5.34
CA ARG A 184 0.91 -11.28 5.07
C ARG A 184 1.12 -9.76 5.11
N LEU A 185 0.25 -8.98 4.46
CA LEU A 185 0.28 -7.51 4.50
C LEU A 185 0.27 -6.99 5.94
N LYS A 186 -0.65 -7.48 6.78
CA LYS A 186 -0.76 -7.07 8.19
C LYS A 186 0.51 -7.36 8.98
N ARG A 187 1.12 -8.54 8.81
CA ARG A 187 2.42 -8.86 9.44
C ARG A 187 3.54 -7.96 8.96
N ASP A 188 3.58 -7.66 7.66
CA ASP A 188 4.62 -6.84 7.06
C ASP A 188 4.48 -5.36 7.45
N ILE A 189 3.24 -4.84 7.65
CA ILE A 189 2.99 -3.53 8.28
C ILE A 189 3.59 -3.51 9.68
N GLN A 190 3.30 -4.51 10.53
CA GLN A 190 3.85 -4.61 11.89
C GLN A 190 5.39 -4.69 11.90
N THR A 191 5.98 -5.29 10.88
CA THR A 191 7.45 -5.36 10.75
C THR A 191 8.08 -4.00 10.46
N LEU A 192 7.35 -3.08 9.84
CA LEU A 192 7.81 -1.74 9.49
C LEU A 192 7.52 -0.68 10.58
N LEU A 193 6.60 -0.95 11.52
CA LEU A 193 6.30 -0.10 12.67
C LEU A 193 7.41 -0.18 13.74
#